data_938f1af097306dd6c5c0964bc123cb2f
#
_entry.id   938f1af097306dd6c5c0964bc123cb2f
#
_cell.length_a   1.000
_cell.length_b   1.000
_cell.length_c   1.000
_cell.angle_alpha   90.00
_cell.angle_beta   90.00
_cell.angle_gamma   90.00
#
_symmetry.space_group_name_H-M   'P 1'
#
loop_
_entity.id
_entity.type
_entity.pdbx_description
1 polymer ?
#
loop_
_entity_poly.entity_id
_entity_poly.type
_entity_poly.pdbx_seq_one_letter_code
_entity_poly.pdbx_strand_id
1 'polypeptide(L)'
;LYVRDIILEPIGRNTAPAAAIAALTLRAIDKDATILLLPSDHLISNTKAFQAAIKTAAKAAKNDYLVTFGIKPTGPETGYGYIRLSAKARTGSLQQAEAFIEKPGPRKAERFRKEGRHLWNSGMFFWRISSFLAEFEHANPVYADALLDLMAAFGADDQARADAVFAELPDISIDFALLENAKDVYVAPGRFQWD
;
A
#
# COMPACT_ATOMS: atom_id res chain seq x y z
N LEU A 1 9.64 20.77 -1.74
CA LEU A 1 9.27 19.55 -2.46
C LEU A 1 9.89 19.64 -3.86
N TYR A 2 10.78 18.72 -4.19
CA TYR A 2 11.27 18.58 -5.57
C TYR A 2 10.44 17.47 -6.21
N VAL A 3 9.62 17.81 -7.22
CA VAL A 3 9.05 16.84 -8.14
C VAL A 3 10.17 16.47 -9.10
N ARG A 4 10.62 15.22 -9.02
CA ARG A 4 11.68 14.72 -9.89
C ARG A 4 11.09 14.16 -11.18
N ASP A 5 10.03 13.37 -11.06
CA ASP A 5 9.44 12.66 -12.16
C ASP A 5 7.91 12.68 -12.03
N ILE A 6 7.22 12.67 -13.17
CA ILE A 6 5.77 12.52 -13.27
C ILE A 6 5.50 11.27 -14.09
N ILE A 7 4.81 10.30 -13.50
CA ILE A 7 4.37 9.08 -14.15
C ILE A 7 2.92 9.29 -14.55
N LEU A 8 2.63 9.25 -15.84
CA LEU A 8 1.28 9.40 -16.36
C LEU A 8 0.68 8.02 -16.62
N GLU A 9 -0.48 7.76 -16.05
CA GLU A 9 -1.27 6.59 -16.39
C GLU A 9 -2.02 6.88 -17.70
N PRO A 10 -1.98 5.97 -18.70
CA PRO A 10 -2.70 6.18 -19.97
C PRO A 10 -4.22 6.17 -19.77
N ILE A 11 -4.68 5.45 -18.74
CA ILE A 11 -6.07 5.37 -18.30
C ILE A 11 -6.10 5.09 -16.79
N GLY A 12 -7.08 5.64 -16.05
CA GLY A 12 -7.24 5.34 -14.62
C GLY A 12 -7.66 3.88 -14.40
N ARG A 13 -6.90 3.15 -13.59
CA ARG A 13 -7.13 1.73 -13.24
C ARG A 13 -7.03 1.48 -11.74
N ASN A 14 -7.38 2.47 -10.92
CA ASN A 14 -7.30 2.38 -9.48
C ASN A 14 -5.86 2.27 -8.94
N THR A 15 -5.68 2.00 -7.64
CA THR A 15 -4.38 2.15 -6.96
C THR A 15 -3.42 0.99 -7.17
N ALA A 16 -3.87 -0.21 -7.54
CA ALA A 16 -2.95 -1.33 -7.75
C ALA A 16 -2.08 -1.14 -9.00
N PRO A 17 -2.62 -0.84 -10.20
CA PRO A 17 -1.80 -0.53 -11.36
C PRO A 17 -0.91 0.70 -11.17
N ALA A 18 -1.40 1.74 -10.50
CA ALA A 18 -0.61 2.94 -10.19
C ALA A 18 0.62 2.61 -9.33
N ALA A 19 0.44 1.79 -8.28
CA ALA A 19 1.54 1.32 -7.45
C ALA A 19 2.53 0.44 -8.23
N ALA A 20 2.03 -0.43 -9.12
CA ALA A 20 2.83 -1.31 -9.94
C ALA A 20 3.72 -0.53 -10.91
N ILE A 21 3.16 0.41 -11.67
CA ILE A 21 3.94 1.22 -12.64
C ILE A 21 4.97 2.09 -11.91
N ALA A 22 4.63 2.67 -10.75
CA ALA A 22 5.57 3.42 -9.94
C ALA A 22 6.72 2.54 -9.44
N ALA A 23 6.43 1.32 -8.99
CA ALA A 23 7.46 0.37 -8.55
C ALA A 23 8.39 -0.05 -9.70
N LEU A 24 7.86 -0.35 -10.89
CA LEU A 24 8.65 -0.73 -12.06
C LEU A 24 9.53 0.43 -12.56
N THR A 25 9.00 1.64 -12.62
CA THR A 25 9.76 2.83 -13.00
C THR A 25 10.93 3.08 -12.05
N LEU A 26 10.69 2.98 -10.74
CA LEU A 26 11.74 3.17 -9.74
C LEU A 26 12.74 2.01 -9.70
N ARG A 27 12.30 0.78 -9.97
CA ARG A 27 13.19 -0.38 -10.09
C ARG A 27 14.24 -0.24 -11.19
N ALA A 28 13.90 0.44 -12.28
CA ALA A 28 14.85 0.73 -13.35
C ALA A 28 15.99 1.65 -12.90
N ILE A 29 15.75 2.48 -11.87
CA ILE A 29 16.74 3.40 -11.29
C ILE A 29 17.51 2.73 -10.15
N ASP A 30 16.80 2.09 -9.22
CA ASP A 30 17.37 1.41 -8.04
C ASP A 30 16.52 0.18 -7.67
N LYS A 31 17.09 -1.01 -7.84
CA LYS A 31 16.41 -2.29 -7.56
C LYS A 31 16.08 -2.49 -6.08
N ASP A 32 16.85 -1.86 -5.19
CA ASP A 32 16.70 -1.97 -3.74
C ASP A 32 15.98 -0.77 -3.11
N ALA A 33 15.47 0.14 -3.94
CA ALA A 33 14.73 1.29 -3.46
C ALA A 33 13.53 0.89 -2.60
N THR A 34 13.17 1.79 -1.69
CA THR A 34 11.93 1.72 -0.92
C THR A 34 10.96 2.79 -1.39
N ILE A 35 9.68 2.44 -1.42
CA ILE A 35 8.59 3.36 -1.78
C ILE A 35 7.79 3.70 -0.52
N LEU A 36 7.51 4.98 -0.35
CA LEU A 36 6.43 5.48 0.48
C LEU A 36 5.31 5.97 -0.45
N LEU A 37 4.26 5.19 -0.56
CA LEU A 37 3.07 5.53 -1.33
C LEU A 37 2.11 6.34 -0.47
N LEU A 38 1.73 7.53 -0.95
CA LEU A 38 0.87 8.46 -0.23
C LEU A 38 -0.26 8.94 -1.13
N PRO A 39 -1.53 8.93 -0.66
CA PRO A 39 -2.60 9.68 -1.30
C PRO A 39 -2.31 11.18 -1.27
N SER A 40 -2.73 11.91 -2.30
CA SER A 40 -2.45 13.33 -2.45
C SER A 40 -3.43 14.26 -1.70
N ASP A 41 -4.53 13.71 -1.24
CA ASP A 41 -5.68 14.40 -0.62
C ASP A 41 -5.71 14.29 0.91
N HIS A 42 -4.71 13.67 1.53
CA HIS A 42 -4.64 13.54 2.98
C HIS A 42 -4.03 14.77 3.66
N LEU A 43 -4.64 15.20 4.76
CA LEU A 43 -4.10 16.23 5.64
C LEU A 43 -3.46 15.58 6.89
N ILE A 44 -2.17 15.82 7.07
CA ILE A 44 -1.40 15.34 8.23
C ILE A 44 -0.81 16.53 8.98
N SER A 45 -1.38 16.89 10.11
CA SER A 45 -0.96 18.08 10.85
C SER A 45 0.23 17.86 11.78
N ASN A 46 0.43 16.66 12.33
CA ASN A 46 1.58 16.36 13.18
C ASN A 46 2.71 15.67 12.38
N THR A 47 3.50 16.48 11.65
CA THR A 47 4.60 16.01 10.80
C THR A 47 5.70 15.26 11.58
N LYS A 48 5.97 15.63 12.83
CA LYS A 48 6.98 14.92 13.66
C LYS A 48 6.53 13.49 13.97
N ALA A 49 5.27 13.30 14.34
CA ALA A 49 4.72 11.98 14.61
C ALA A 49 4.64 11.14 13.33
N PHE A 50 4.28 11.75 12.19
CA PHE A 50 4.29 11.09 10.89
C PHE A 50 5.69 10.64 10.48
N GLN A 51 6.70 11.50 10.58
CA GLN A 51 8.09 11.15 10.32
C GLN A 51 8.59 10.01 11.22
N ALA A 52 8.17 9.96 12.49
CA ALA A 52 8.52 8.86 13.39
C ALA A 52 7.88 7.53 12.94
N ALA A 53 6.63 7.56 12.46
CA ALA A 53 5.97 6.39 11.89
C ALA A 53 6.68 5.92 10.61
N ILE A 54 7.06 6.82 9.71
CA ILE A 54 7.85 6.51 8.50
C ILE A 54 9.18 5.85 8.87
N LYS A 55 9.91 6.38 9.85
CA LYS A 55 11.18 5.77 10.32
C LYS A 55 10.98 4.36 10.85
N THR A 56 9.84 4.09 11.48
CA THR A 56 9.48 2.76 11.97
C THR A 56 9.18 1.82 10.79
N ALA A 57 8.40 2.28 9.82
CA ALA A 57 8.09 1.53 8.60
C ALA A 57 9.37 1.22 7.79
N ALA A 58 10.26 2.20 7.63
CA ALA A 58 11.53 2.04 6.91
C ALA A 58 12.44 0.97 7.54
N LYS A 59 12.45 0.84 8.86
CA LYS A 59 13.19 -0.24 9.54
C LYS A 59 12.58 -1.61 9.26
N ALA A 60 11.26 -1.71 9.18
CA ALA A 60 10.56 -2.96 8.90
C ALA A 60 10.73 -3.40 7.43
N ALA A 61 10.67 -2.47 6.50
CA ALA A 61 10.90 -2.75 5.09
C ALA A 61 12.28 -3.36 4.78
N LYS A 62 13.28 -3.14 5.65
CA LYS A 62 14.59 -3.82 5.54
C LYS A 62 14.52 -5.33 5.80
N ASN A 63 13.45 -5.81 6.44
CA ASN A 63 13.18 -7.23 6.66
C ASN A 63 12.09 -7.76 5.71
N ASP A 64 11.92 -7.08 4.58
CA ASP A 64 10.98 -7.42 3.52
C ASP A 64 9.49 -7.38 3.91
N TYR A 65 9.16 -6.73 5.02
CA TYR A 65 7.77 -6.54 5.43
C TYR A 65 7.08 -5.46 4.59
N LEU A 66 5.85 -5.74 4.20
CA LEU A 66 4.93 -4.72 3.67
C LEU A 66 4.34 -3.96 4.87
N VAL A 67 4.46 -2.64 4.86
CA VAL A 67 3.97 -1.83 5.98
C VAL A 67 2.87 -0.88 5.51
N THR A 68 1.77 -0.86 6.26
CA THR A 68 0.74 0.18 6.16
C THR A 68 0.66 0.99 7.45
N PHE A 69 -0.02 2.13 7.42
CA PHE A 69 -0.21 2.99 8.58
C PHE A 69 -1.66 2.88 9.04
N GLY A 70 -1.83 2.41 10.27
CA GLY A 70 -3.14 2.23 10.87
C GLY A 70 -3.51 3.37 11.80
N ILE A 71 -4.68 3.94 11.61
CA ILE A 71 -5.22 5.06 12.40
C ILE A 71 -6.23 4.52 13.41
N LYS A 72 -6.15 4.98 14.65
CA LYS A 72 -7.11 4.57 15.69
C LYS A 72 -8.50 5.13 15.38
N PRO A 73 -9.54 4.29 15.26
CA PRO A 73 -10.88 4.76 14.99
C PRO A 73 -11.40 5.69 16.09
N THR A 74 -11.88 6.86 15.69
CA THR A 74 -12.58 7.83 16.55
C THR A 74 -14.10 7.69 16.43
N GLY A 75 -14.59 7.08 15.33
CA GLY A 75 -15.98 6.82 15.04
C GLY A 75 -16.18 5.49 14.28
N PRO A 76 -17.45 5.08 14.03
CA PRO A 76 -17.78 3.89 13.26
C PRO A 76 -17.89 4.22 11.75
N GLU A 77 -16.80 4.75 11.18
CA GLU A 77 -16.77 5.15 9.77
C GLU A 77 -17.00 3.96 8.83
N THR A 78 -17.86 4.15 7.85
CA THR A 78 -18.19 3.13 6.84
C THR A 78 -17.53 3.39 5.49
N GLY A 79 -16.93 4.57 5.31
CA GLY A 79 -16.19 4.96 4.12
C GLY A 79 -14.74 4.47 4.10
N TYR A 80 -14.22 3.98 5.23
CA TYR A 80 -12.84 3.55 5.36
C TYR A 80 -12.70 2.03 5.41
N GLY A 81 -11.53 1.54 4.96
CA GLY A 81 -11.08 0.19 5.23
C GLY A 81 -10.65 0.03 6.70
N TYR A 82 -10.78 -1.17 7.23
CA TYR A 82 -10.36 -1.55 8.58
C TYR A 82 -9.33 -2.65 8.54
N ILE A 83 -8.31 -2.54 9.37
CA ILE A 83 -7.27 -3.55 9.54
C ILE A 83 -7.44 -4.20 10.89
N ARG A 84 -7.70 -5.50 10.93
CA ARG A 84 -7.69 -6.28 12.16
C ARG A 84 -6.26 -6.65 12.54
N LEU A 85 -5.86 -6.33 13.76
CA LEU A 85 -4.52 -6.57 14.26
C LEU A 85 -4.42 -7.97 14.92
N SER A 86 -3.33 -8.66 14.64
CA SER A 86 -2.98 -9.91 15.34
C SER A 86 -2.72 -9.63 16.81
N ALA A 87 -3.28 -10.49 17.68
CA ALA A 87 -3.02 -10.38 19.11
C ALA A 87 -1.62 -10.86 19.50
N LYS A 88 -0.97 -11.66 18.67
CA LYS A 88 0.26 -12.42 19.01
C LYS A 88 1.51 -11.92 18.28
N ALA A 89 1.38 -11.54 17.02
CA ALA A 89 2.53 -11.22 16.17
C ALA A 89 2.85 -9.72 16.21
N ARG A 90 3.98 -9.38 16.85
CA ARG A 90 4.53 -8.02 16.96
C ARG A 90 6.01 -8.02 16.64
N THR A 91 6.47 -6.93 16.03
CA THR A 91 7.89 -6.63 15.81
C THR A 91 8.15 -5.19 16.23
N GLY A 92 8.70 -5.02 17.42
CA GLY A 92 8.85 -3.69 18.04
C GLY A 92 7.49 -3.00 18.25
N SER A 93 7.31 -1.83 17.64
CA SER A 93 6.05 -1.07 17.67
C SER A 93 5.06 -1.48 16.59
N LEU A 94 5.47 -2.34 15.64
CA LEU A 94 4.62 -2.84 14.58
C LEU A 94 3.79 -4.03 15.05
N GLN A 95 2.62 -4.18 14.48
CA GLN A 95 1.73 -5.29 14.73
C GLN A 95 1.30 -5.89 13.39
N GLN A 96 1.33 -7.22 13.27
CA GLN A 96 0.94 -7.88 12.03
C GLN A 96 -0.55 -7.67 11.77
N ALA A 97 -0.90 -7.39 10.53
CA ALA A 97 -2.28 -7.41 10.07
C ALA A 97 -2.77 -8.85 9.98
N GLU A 98 -3.96 -9.11 10.52
CA GLU A 98 -4.62 -10.42 10.46
C GLU A 98 -5.68 -10.46 9.37
N ALA A 99 -6.31 -9.32 9.09
CA ALA A 99 -7.29 -9.18 8.01
C ALA A 99 -7.50 -7.72 7.63
N PHE A 100 -7.82 -7.53 6.37
CA PHE A 100 -8.32 -6.26 5.83
C PHE A 100 -9.82 -6.39 5.58
N ILE A 101 -10.59 -5.36 5.90
CA ILE A 101 -12.04 -5.33 5.74
C ILE A 101 -12.41 -3.99 5.13
N GLU A 102 -12.72 -3.98 3.85
CA GLU A 102 -13.05 -2.75 3.13
C GLU A 102 -14.50 -2.33 3.40
N LYS A 103 -14.68 -1.06 3.73
CA LYS A 103 -15.97 -0.36 3.87
C LYS A 103 -17.06 -1.17 4.56
N PRO A 104 -16.90 -1.55 5.85
CA PRO A 104 -17.87 -2.37 6.57
C PRO A 104 -19.19 -1.61 6.77
N GLY A 105 -20.30 -2.33 6.86
CA GLY A 105 -21.58 -1.72 7.23
C GLY A 105 -21.58 -1.15 8.68
N PRO A 106 -22.52 -0.24 9.03
CA PRO A 106 -22.51 0.52 10.28
C PRO A 106 -22.41 -0.34 11.55
N ARG A 107 -23.15 -1.45 11.61
CA ARG A 107 -23.13 -2.38 12.76
C ARG A 107 -21.76 -3.03 12.94
N LYS A 108 -21.09 -3.35 11.84
CA LYS A 108 -19.77 -3.98 11.84
C LYS A 108 -18.68 -2.96 12.23
N ALA A 109 -18.76 -1.74 11.70
CA ALA A 109 -17.86 -0.64 12.05
C ALA A 109 -17.92 -0.29 13.54
N GLU A 110 -19.13 -0.19 14.12
CA GLU A 110 -19.30 0.07 15.54
C GLU A 110 -18.77 -1.08 16.42
N ARG A 111 -18.95 -2.33 16.00
CA ARG A 111 -18.34 -3.49 16.67
C ARG A 111 -16.82 -3.40 16.65
N PHE A 112 -16.21 -3.09 15.51
CA PHE A 112 -14.77 -2.95 15.37
C PHE A 112 -14.18 -1.87 16.28
N ARG A 113 -14.86 -0.73 16.37
CA ARG A 113 -14.48 0.35 17.28
C ARG A 113 -14.48 -0.12 18.73
N LYS A 114 -15.50 -0.88 19.18
CA LYS A 114 -15.62 -1.40 20.54
C LYS A 114 -14.61 -2.49 20.87
N GLU A 115 -14.28 -3.35 19.91
CA GLU A 115 -13.28 -4.42 20.08
C GLU A 115 -11.86 -3.87 20.30
N GLY A 116 -11.55 -2.66 19.81
CA GLY A 116 -10.29 -1.95 20.04
C GLY A 116 -9.05 -2.56 19.39
N ARG A 117 -9.22 -3.60 18.55
CA ARG A 117 -8.13 -4.26 17.80
C ARG A 117 -8.22 -4.05 16.29
N HIS A 118 -9.02 -3.11 15.88
CA HIS A 118 -9.15 -2.67 14.50
C HIS A 118 -8.64 -1.24 14.37
N LEU A 119 -7.88 -0.97 13.32
CA LEU A 119 -7.45 0.36 12.93
C LEU A 119 -8.04 0.70 11.57
N TRP A 120 -8.26 1.97 11.28
CA TRP A 120 -8.55 2.40 9.93
C TRP A 120 -7.32 2.23 9.06
N ASN A 121 -7.50 1.74 7.85
CA ASN A 121 -6.47 1.74 6.83
C ASN A 121 -6.33 3.15 6.26
N SER A 122 -5.17 3.73 6.40
CA SER A 122 -4.93 5.10 5.91
C SER A 122 -4.70 5.19 4.40
N GLY A 123 -4.59 4.05 3.68
CA GLY A 123 -4.19 4.06 2.27
C GLY A 123 -2.74 4.49 2.03
N MET A 124 -1.93 4.58 3.08
CA MET A 124 -0.50 4.89 2.98
C MET A 124 0.31 3.62 3.18
N PHE A 125 1.34 3.41 2.36
CA PHE A 125 2.12 2.17 2.36
C PHE A 125 3.62 2.45 2.28
N PHE A 126 4.42 1.58 2.92
CA PHE A 126 5.86 1.64 2.88
C PHE A 126 6.44 0.24 2.68
N TRP A 127 7.20 0.03 1.62
CA TRP A 127 7.83 -1.26 1.32
C TRP A 127 9.09 -1.11 0.46
N ARG A 128 9.86 -2.19 0.39
CA ARG A 128 10.91 -2.35 -0.61
C ARG A 128 10.26 -2.75 -1.93
N ILE A 129 10.73 -2.20 -3.05
CA ILE A 129 10.20 -2.49 -4.38
C ILE A 129 10.22 -3.99 -4.68
N SER A 130 11.33 -4.67 -4.39
CA SER A 130 11.46 -6.10 -4.62
C SER A 130 10.45 -6.93 -3.83
N SER A 131 10.24 -6.60 -2.55
CA SER A 131 9.27 -7.29 -1.69
C SER A 131 7.84 -7.04 -2.14
N PHE A 132 7.52 -5.80 -2.53
CA PHE A 132 6.22 -5.44 -3.08
C PHE A 132 5.91 -6.24 -4.36
N LEU A 133 6.82 -6.24 -5.34
CA LEU A 133 6.59 -6.93 -6.61
C LEU A 133 6.42 -8.44 -6.41
N ALA A 134 7.27 -9.06 -5.57
CA ALA A 134 7.19 -10.49 -5.29
C ALA A 134 5.87 -10.89 -4.62
N GLU A 135 5.43 -10.12 -3.60
CA GLU A 135 4.15 -10.37 -2.94
C GLU A 135 2.96 -10.05 -3.86
N PHE A 136 3.09 -9.05 -4.73
CA PHE A 136 2.03 -8.67 -5.65
C PHE A 136 1.79 -9.76 -6.72
N GLU A 137 2.85 -10.32 -7.30
CA GLU A 137 2.77 -11.46 -8.22
C GLU A 137 2.17 -12.69 -7.52
N HIS A 138 2.56 -12.94 -6.26
CA HIS A 138 2.04 -14.06 -5.48
C HIS A 138 0.56 -13.89 -5.11
N ALA A 139 0.18 -12.71 -4.66
CA ALA A 139 -1.18 -12.40 -4.20
C ALA A 139 -2.18 -12.31 -5.37
N ASN A 140 -1.71 -11.89 -6.54
CA ASN A 140 -2.56 -11.69 -7.71
C ASN A 140 -1.85 -12.14 -9.01
N PRO A 141 -1.91 -13.42 -9.36
CA PRO A 141 -1.23 -13.99 -10.54
C PRO A 141 -1.60 -13.33 -11.88
N VAL A 142 -2.77 -12.68 -11.97
CA VAL A 142 -3.17 -11.93 -13.19
C VAL A 142 -2.19 -10.81 -13.50
N TYR A 143 -1.52 -10.26 -12.49
CA TYR A 143 -0.51 -9.23 -12.69
C TYR A 143 0.88 -9.78 -13.06
N ALA A 144 1.18 -11.06 -12.83
CA ALA A 144 2.53 -11.59 -13.02
C ALA A 144 3.01 -11.41 -14.48
N ASP A 145 2.23 -11.87 -15.46
CA ASP A 145 2.56 -11.75 -16.87
C ASP A 145 2.58 -10.27 -17.32
N ALA A 146 1.60 -9.49 -16.87
CA ALA A 146 1.50 -8.07 -17.21
C ALA A 146 2.68 -7.24 -16.67
N LEU A 147 3.17 -7.55 -15.46
CA LEU A 147 4.37 -6.91 -14.90
C LEU A 147 5.62 -7.23 -15.72
N LEU A 148 5.77 -8.48 -16.20
CA LEU A 148 6.86 -8.87 -17.08
C LEU A 148 6.81 -8.14 -18.41
N ASP A 149 5.62 -8.03 -19.00
CA ASP A 149 5.41 -7.30 -20.25
C ASP A 149 5.68 -5.79 -20.11
N LEU A 150 5.24 -5.18 -19.01
CA LEU A 150 5.55 -3.78 -18.70
C LEU A 150 7.06 -3.56 -18.52
N MET A 151 7.73 -4.48 -17.80
CA MET A 151 9.20 -4.42 -17.65
C MET A 151 9.91 -4.51 -18.99
N ALA A 152 9.47 -5.39 -19.88
CA ALA A 152 10.03 -5.56 -21.21
C ALA A 152 9.80 -4.31 -22.08
N ALA A 153 8.60 -3.72 -22.01
CA ALA A 153 8.26 -2.49 -22.72
C ALA A 153 9.12 -1.30 -22.25
N PHE A 154 9.28 -1.11 -20.93
CA PHE A 154 10.16 -0.07 -20.37
C PHE A 154 11.63 -0.29 -20.73
N GLY A 155 12.11 -1.54 -20.72
CA GLY A 155 13.47 -1.87 -21.11
C GLY A 155 13.76 -1.60 -22.59
N ALA A 156 12.74 -1.63 -23.43
CA ALA A 156 12.82 -1.34 -24.87
C ALA A 156 12.48 0.13 -25.23
N ASP A 157 12.14 0.97 -24.23
CA ASP A 157 11.62 2.34 -24.42
C ASP A 157 10.36 2.39 -25.33
N ASP A 158 9.53 1.31 -25.24
CA ASP A 158 8.30 1.15 -26.02
C ASP A 158 7.08 1.60 -25.22
N GLN A 159 6.85 2.91 -25.23
CA GLN A 159 5.73 3.52 -24.49
C GLN A 159 4.38 3.03 -25.01
N ALA A 160 4.22 2.82 -26.31
CA ALA A 160 2.95 2.37 -26.89
C ALA A 160 2.58 0.96 -26.39
N ARG A 161 3.56 0.06 -26.31
CA ARG A 161 3.36 -1.26 -25.70
C ARG A 161 3.06 -1.17 -24.22
N ALA A 162 3.79 -0.33 -23.47
CA ALA A 162 3.54 -0.14 -22.04
C ALA A 162 2.12 0.37 -21.78
N ASP A 163 1.64 1.35 -22.56
CA ASP A 163 0.28 1.89 -22.47
C ASP A 163 -0.78 0.82 -22.78
N ALA A 164 -0.55 0.00 -23.82
CA ALA A 164 -1.47 -1.08 -24.18
C ALA A 164 -1.58 -2.14 -23.07
N VAL A 165 -0.45 -2.59 -22.52
CA VAL A 165 -0.44 -3.54 -21.41
C VAL A 165 -1.10 -2.95 -20.17
N PHE A 166 -0.80 -1.68 -19.85
CA PHE A 166 -1.42 -1.00 -18.70
C PHE A 166 -2.92 -0.90 -18.83
N ALA A 167 -3.44 -0.62 -20.03
CA ALA A 167 -4.87 -0.51 -20.30
C ALA A 167 -5.66 -1.81 -20.08
N GLU A 168 -5.00 -2.96 -20.16
CA GLU A 168 -5.60 -4.29 -19.90
C GLU A 168 -5.53 -4.71 -18.42
N LEU A 169 -4.79 -3.97 -17.57
CA LEU A 169 -4.72 -4.29 -16.15
C LEU A 169 -6.10 -4.18 -15.48
N PRO A 170 -6.41 -5.05 -14.50
CA PRO A 170 -7.64 -4.96 -13.73
C PRO A 170 -7.79 -3.62 -13.02
N ASP A 171 -8.99 -3.04 -13.06
CA ASP A 171 -9.35 -1.85 -12.28
C ASP A 171 -9.65 -2.26 -10.83
N ILE A 172 -8.61 -2.30 -10.01
CA ILE A 172 -8.71 -2.81 -8.64
C ILE A 172 -7.81 -2.00 -7.68
N SER A 173 -8.26 -1.80 -6.43
CA SER A 173 -7.43 -1.16 -5.43
C SER A 173 -6.30 -2.06 -4.95
N ILE A 174 -5.21 -1.45 -4.47
CA ILE A 174 -4.07 -2.17 -3.88
C ILE A 174 -4.48 -3.00 -2.66
N ASP A 175 -5.51 -2.60 -1.96
CA ASP A 175 -6.04 -3.31 -0.80
C ASP A 175 -6.55 -4.70 -1.20
N PHE A 176 -7.39 -4.76 -2.23
CA PHE A 176 -7.92 -6.02 -2.77
C PHE A 176 -6.87 -6.81 -3.57
N ALA A 177 -6.06 -6.12 -4.36
CA ALA A 177 -5.11 -6.79 -5.23
C ALA A 177 -3.94 -7.43 -4.47
N LEU A 178 -3.54 -6.85 -3.34
CA LEU A 178 -2.37 -7.28 -2.57
C LEU A 178 -2.69 -7.55 -1.11
N LEU A 179 -3.16 -6.55 -0.36
CA LEU A 179 -3.12 -6.61 1.11
C LEU A 179 -4.02 -7.66 1.73
N GLU A 180 -5.15 -7.99 1.10
CA GLU A 180 -6.05 -9.04 1.58
C GLU A 180 -5.42 -10.45 1.49
N ASN A 181 -4.47 -10.65 0.58
CA ASN A 181 -3.86 -11.95 0.30
C ASN A 181 -2.38 -12.04 0.71
N ALA A 182 -1.73 -10.90 0.99
CA ALA A 182 -0.33 -10.88 1.39
C ALA A 182 -0.14 -11.38 2.83
N LYS A 183 0.98 -12.08 3.08
CA LYS A 183 1.23 -12.75 4.37
C LYS A 183 1.91 -11.87 5.41
N ASP A 184 2.91 -11.11 5.00
CA ASP A 184 3.79 -10.35 5.92
C ASP A 184 3.50 -8.85 5.89
N VAL A 185 2.22 -8.50 6.10
CA VAL A 185 1.77 -7.12 6.23
C VAL A 185 1.79 -6.71 7.70
N TYR A 186 2.52 -5.64 7.99
CA TYR A 186 2.61 -5.04 9.31
C TYR A 186 2.02 -3.64 9.34
N VAL A 187 1.47 -3.28 10.47
CA VAL A 187 0.82 -1.99 10.69
C VAL A 187 1.69 -1.12 11.59
N ALA A 188 2.13 0.00 11.08
CA ALA A 188 2.74 1.06 11.88
C ALA A 188 1.64 1.92 12.50
N PRO A 189 1.64 2.12 13.83
CA PRO A 189 0.60 2.92 14.47
C PRO A 189 0.73 4.39 14.06
N GLY A 190 -0.31 4.93 13.43
CA GLY A 190 -0.45 6.34 13.09
C GLY A 190 -0.85 7.16 14.33
N ARG A 191 0.14 7.69 15.05
CA ARG A 191 -0.07 8.58 16.20
C ARG A 191 -0.08 10.07 15.79
N PHE A 192 -0.62 10.34 14.63
CA PHE A 192 -0.74 11.67 14.05
C PHE A 192 -2.21 11.92 13.70
N GLN A 193 -2.57 13.20 13.66
CA GLN A 193 -3.88 13.59 13.16
C GLN A 193 -3.89 13.41 11.63
N TRP A 194 -4.93 12.74 11.15
CA TRP A 194 -5.11 12.36 9.76
C TRP A 194 -6.57 12.63 9.35
N ASP A 195 -6.75 13.24 8.21
CA ASP A 195 -8.03 13.57 7.59
C ASP A 195 -7.89 13.47 6.06
#